data_5f9ad4e930eb1753610d806a3ff101a2
#
_entry.id   5f9ad4e930eb1753610d806a3ff101a2
#
_cell.length_a   1.000
_cell.length_b   1.000
_cell.length_c   1.000
_cell.angle_alpha   90.00
_cell.angle_beta   90.00
_cell.angle_gamma   90.00
#
_symmetry.space_group_name_H-M   'P 1'
#
loop_
_entity.id
_entity.type
_entity.pdbx_description
1 polymer ?
#
loop_
_entity_poly.entity_id
_entity_poly.type
_entity_poly.pdbx_seq_one_letter_code
_entity_poly.pdbx_strand_id
1 'polypeptide(L)'
;SHSLSYLLNQYLNQSYYDFINEYRVAQFKKMVEDNDYSRYTLTALAELCGFSSRASFFRSFKKSTGVTPNEYIRSIGGTAKDE
;
A
#
# COMPACT_ATOMS: atom_id res chain seq x y z
N SER A 1 21.83 -23.99 14.38
CA SER A 1 21.94 -23.25 15.61
C SER A 1 20.93 -22.10 15.64
N HIS A 2 20.93 -21.39 16.73
CA HIS A 2 19.95 -20.33 16.95
C HIS A 2 20.06 -19.20 15.95
N SER A 3 21.27 -18.82 15.58
CA SER A 3 21.47 -17.71 14.66
C SER A 3 20.83 -17.95 13.30
N LEU A 4 21.00 -19.15 12.78
CA LEU A 4 20.48 -19.49 11.47
C LEU A 4 18.95 -19.50 11.47
N SER A 5 18.35 -20.10 12.49
CA SER A 5 16.90 -20.14 12.63
C SER A 5 16.31 -18.73 12.74
N TYR A 6 16.98 -17.88 13.53
CA TYR A 6 16.52 -16.51 13.71
C TYR A 6 16.55 -15.74 12.40
N LEU A 7 17.63 -15.84 11.64
CA LEU A 7 17.76 -15.14 10.36
C LEU A 7 16.73 -15.65 9.36
N LEU A 8 16.50 -16.94 9.33
CA LEU A 8 15.51 -17.53 8.43
C LEU A 8 14.10 -17.03 8.76
N ASN A 9 13.76 -17.00 10.04
CA ASN A 9 12.46 -16.51 10.46
C ASN A 9 12.29 -15.04 10.13
N GLN A 10 13.34 -14.24 10.30
CA GLN A 10 13.32 -12.83 9.94
C GLN A 10 13.07 -12.66 8.45
N TYR A 11 13.75 -13.44 7.63
CA TYR A 11 13.60 -13.38 6.19
C TYR A 11 12.19 -13.76 5.77
N LEU A 12 11.65 -14.84 6.34
CA LEU A 12 10.31 -15.30 5.99
C LEU A 12 9.23 -14.28 6.40
N ASN A 13 9.40 -13.67 7.58
CA ASN A 13 8.47 -12.64 8.01
C ASN A 13 8.50 -11.44 7.09
N GLN A 14 9.69 -11.02 6.66
CA GLN A 14 9.84 -9.89 5.76
C GLN A 14 9.19 -10.17 4.41
N SER A 15 9.40 -11.37 3.88
CA SER A 15 8.75 -11.76 2.61
C SER A 15 7.24 -11.78 2.73
N TYR A 16 6.74 -12.26 3.86
CA TYR A 16 5.30 -12.30 4.09
C TYR A 16 4.71 -10.89 4.12
N TYR A 17 5.35 -9.99 4.85
CA TYR A 17 4.87 -8.61 4.92
C TYR A 17 4.96 -7.91 3.57
N ASP A 18 6.01 -8.16 2.81
CA ASP A 18 6.14 -7.59 1.47
C ASP A 18 5.01 -8.07 0.57
N PHE A 19 4.70 -9.37 0.63
CA PHE A 19 3.62 -9.94 -0.16
C PHE A 19 2.27 -9.31 0.21
N ILE A 20 1.99 -9.21 1.50
CA ILE A 20 0.75 -8.64 1.98
C ILE A 20 0.63 -7.17 1.56
N ASN A 21 1.70 -6.41 1.69
CA ASN A 21 1.68 -5.00 1.32
C ASN A 21 1.50 -4.80 -0.17
N GLU A 22 2.11 -5.65 -0.99
CA GLU A 22 1.91 -5.60 -2.43
C GLU A 22 0.46 -5.91 -2.81
N TYR A 23 -0.13 -6.87 -2.13
CA TYR A 23 -1.54 -7.20 -2.33
C TYR A 23 -2.42 -6.00 -1.98
N ARG A 24 -2.13 -5.34 -0.87
CA ARG A 24 -2.89 -4.17 -0.44
C ARG A 24 -2.75 -3.02 -1.43
N VAL A 25 -1.55 -2.82 -1.97
CA VAL A 25 -1.32 -1.80 -3.00
C VAL A 25 -2.14 -2.12 -4.25
N ALA A 26 -2.18 -3.38 -4.65
CA ALA A 26 -2.96 -3.80 -5.81
C ALA A 26 -4.45 -3.53 -5.61
N GLN A 27 -4.95 -3.74 -4.39
CA GLN A 27 -6.33 -3.42 -4.06
C GLN A 27 -6.61 -1.93 -4.20
N PHE A 28 -5.69 -1.10 -3.74
CA PHE A 28 -5.83 0.34 -3.88
C PHE A 28 -5.91 0.74 -5.35
N LYS A 29 -5.03 0.20 -6.18
CA LYS A 29 -5.03 0.50 -7.61
C LYS A 29 -6.35 0.12 -8.26
N LYS A 30 -6.88 -1.04 -7.90
CA LYS A 30 -8.15 -1.49 -8.43
C LYS A 30 -9.29 -0.57 -8.03
N MET A 31 -9.30 -0.14 -6.77
CA MET A 31 -10.33 0.78 -6.29
C MET A 31 -10.30 2.10 -7.05
N VAL A 32 -9.09 2.60 -7.32
CA VAL A 32 -8.92 3.84 -8.07
C VAL A 32 -9.39 3.65 -9.51
N GLU A 33 -9.05 2.54 -10.12
CA GLU A 33 -9.47 2.24 -11.49
C GLU A 33 -10.98 2.13 -11.63
N ASP A 34 -11.64 1.64 -10.59
CA ASP A 34 -13.09 1.50 -10.59
C ASP A 34 -13.82 2.81 -10.27
N ASN A 35 -13.07 3.90 -10.08
CA ASN A 35 -13.61 5.24 -9.82
C ASN A 35 -14.36 5.36 -8.49
N ASP A 36 -14.14 4.45 -7.57
CA ASP A 36 -14.77 4.52 -6.25
C ASP A 36 -14.04 5.46 -5.31
N TYR A 37 -12.84 5.89 -5.70
CA TYR A 37 -11.98 6.64 -4.81
C TYR A 37 -12.45 8.07 -4.57
N SER A 38 -13.28 8.61 -5.43
CA SER A 38 -13.73 10.00 -5.31
C SER A 38 -14.53 10.27 -4.05
N ARG A 39 -15.07 9.24 -3.44
CA ARG A 39 -15.86 9.35 -2.22
C ARG A 39 -15.02 9.31 -0.96
N TYR A 40 -13.74 8.98 -1.07
CA TYR A 40 -12.92 8.67 0.08
C TYR A 40 -11.66 9.53 0.09
N THR A 41 -11.17 9.79 1.31
CA THR A 41 -9.84 10.37 1.48
C THR A 41 -8.80 9.27 1.25
N LEU A 42 -7.54 9.67 1.09
CA LEU A 42 -6.46 8.69 0.97
C LEU A 42 -6.37 7.82 2.22
N THR A 43 -6.57 8.41 3.40
CA THR A 43 -6.56 7.65 4.64
C THR A 43 -7.66 6.59 4.65
N ALA A 44 -8.85 6.94 4.22
CA ALA A 44 -9.95 5.99 4.16
C ALA A 44 -9.66 4.87 3.18
N LEU A 45 -9.10 5.20 2.01
CA LEU A 45 -8.73 4.20 1.03
C LEU A 45 -7.67 3.25 1.58
N ALA A 46 -6.69 3.78 2.31
CA ALA A 46 -5.66 2.96 2.92
C ALA A 46 -6.26 1.99 3.93
N GLU A 47 -7.18 2.45 4.74
CA GLU A 47 -7.86 1.60 5.72
C GLU A 47 -8.65 0.49 5.05
N LEU A 48 -9.35 0.81 3.97
CA LEU A 48 -10.11 -0.18 3.22
C LEU A 48 -9.21 -1.24 2.60
N CYS A 49 -7.98 -0.86 2.25
CA CYS A 49 -7.01 -1.80 1.71
C CYS A 49 -6.33 -2.63 2.79
N GLY A 50 -6.52 -2.28 4.06
CA GLY A 50 -5.97 -3.05 5.16
C GLY A 50 -4.71 -2.48 5.79
N PHE A 51 -4.30 -1.27 5.42
CA PHE A 51 -3.13 -0.65 6.03
C PHE A 51 -3.49 -0.12 7.42
N SER A 52 -2.53 -0.24 8.33
CA SER A 52 -2.75 0.18 9.72
C SER A 52 -2.63 1.68 9.92
N SER A 53 -1.93 2.38 9.02
CA SER A 53 -1.75 3.81 9.13
C SER A 53 -1.48 4.40 7.74
N ARG A 54 -1.68 5.72 7.64
CA ARG A 54 -1.40 6.44 6.40
C ARG A 54 0.09 6.37 6.05
N ALA A 55 0.96 6.49 7.06
CA ALA A 55 2.40 6.42 6.83
C ALA A 55 2.80 5.06 6.27
N SER A 56 2.23 3.99 6.80
CA SER A 56 2.50 2.65 6.32
C SER A 56 2.06 2.49 4.87
N PHE A 57 0.89 3.01 4.55
CA PHE A 57 0.35 2.97 3.19
C PHE A 57 1.27 3.72 2.22
N PHE A 58 1.64 4.93 2.55
CA PHE A 58 2.49 5.74 1.67
C PHE A 58 3.84 5.07 1.43
N ARG A 59 4.43 4.53 2.50
CA ARG A 59 5.72 3.84 2.38
C ARG A 59 5.62 2.62 1.49
N SER A 60 4.63 1.78 1.72
CA SER A 60 4.44 0.57 0.94
C SER A 60 4.13 0.87 -0.52
N PHE A 61 3.30 1.86 -0.75
CA PHE A 61 2.93 2.24 -2.11
C PHE A 61 4.14 2.75 -2.88
N LYS A 62 4.92 3.63 -2.26
CA LYS A 62 6.10 4.16 -2.93
C LYS A 62 7.14 3.07 -3.19
N LYS A 63 7.31 2.16 -2.24
CA LYS A 63 8.22 1.05 -2.43
C LYS A 63 7.79 0.13 -3.58
N SER A 64 6.50 -0.08 -3.72
CA SER A 64 5.97 -0.98 -4.73
C SER A 64 5.89 -0.36 -6.12
N THR A 65 5.56 0.94 -6.20
CA THR A 65 5.31 1.60 -7.50
C THR A 65 6.36 2.64 -7.86
N GLY A 66 7.12 3.12 -6.90
CA GLY A 66 8.09 4.19 -7.12
C GLY A 66 7.52 5.58 -7.07
N VAL A 67 6.21 5.72 -6.89
CA VAL A 67 5.54 7.02 -6.80
C VAL A 67 4.62 7.05 -5.60
N THR A 68 4.23 8.25 -5.17
CA THR A 68 3.29 8.38 -4.08
C THR A 68 1.87 8.10 -4.56
N PRO A 69 0.94 7.77 -3.65
CA PRO A 69 -0.45 7.57 -4.05
C PRO A 69 -1.06 8.79 -4.75
N ASN A 70 -0.72 9.99 -4.30
CA ASN A 70 -1.20 11.21 -4.93
C ASN A 70 -0.70 11.33 -6.36
N GLU A 71 0.57 11.03 -6.57
CA GLU A 71 1.15 11.06 -7.91
C GLU A 71 0.51 10.03 -8.82
N TYR A 72 0.22 8.85 -8.28
CA TYR A 72 -0.43 7.81 -9.06
C TYR A 72 -1.82 8.24 -9.52
N ILE A 73 -2.62 8.76 -8.59
CA ILE A 73 -3.97 9.21 -8.91
C ILE A 73 -3.93 10.33 -9.96
N ARG A 74 -3.00 11.26 -9.79
CA ARG A 74 -2.85 12.36 -10.73
C ARG A 74 -2.45 11.88 -12.12
N SER A 75 -1.64 10.84 -12.19
CA SER A 75 -1.17 10.31 -13.47
C SER A 75 -2.28 9.65 -14.28
N ILE A 76 -3.32 9.15 -13.62
CA ILE A 76 -4.45 8.55 -14.31
C ILE A 76 -5.61 9.54 -14.51
N GLY A 77 -5.35 10.83 -14.24
CA GLY A 77 -6.32 11.86 -14.51
C GLY A 77 -7.39 12.08 -13.46
N GLY A 78 -7.18 11.51 -12.28
CA GLY A 78 -8.12 11.63 -11.17
C GLY A 78 -7.63 12.54 -10.07
N THR A 79 -8.50 12.79 -9.11
CA THR A 79 -8.14 13.52 -7.89
C THR A 79 -8.78 12.82 -6.71
N ALA A 80 -7.97 12.55 -5.69
CA ALA A 80 -8.49 12.03 -4.45
C ALA A 80 -9.01 13.19 -3.59
N LYS A 81 -9.86 12.87 -2.64
CA LYS A 81 -10.26 13.86 -1.67
C LYS A 81 -9.05 14.30 -0.88
N ASP A 82 -9.01 15.58 -0.60
CA ASP A 82 -7.88 16.17 0.11
C ASP A 82 -7.84 15.68 1.56
N GLU A 83 -6.64 15.59 2.05
CA GLU A 83 -6.38 15.09 3.39
C GLU A 83 -5.85 16.18 4.27
#